data_72cfe6b1884e823f2e6c9680f5643a74
#
_entry.id   72cfe6b1884e823f2e6c9680f5643a74
#
_cell.length_a   1.000
_cell.length_b   1.000
_cell.length_c   1.000
_cell.angle_alpha   90.00
_cell.angle_beta   90.00
_cell.angle_gamma   90.00
#
_symmetry.space_group_name_H-M   'P 1'
#
loop_
_entity.id
_entity.type
_entity.pdbx_description
1 polymer ?
#
loop_
_entity_poly.entity_id
_entity_poly.type
_entity_poly.pdbx_seq_one_letter_code
_entity_poly.pdbx_strand_id
1 'polypeptide(L)'
;MLGILKKELGWDRILEQEGLKYDVLTKIPEEYFEPIIVNRELTDTEVTKLKILLNDGLAIITDFPNLKKIIKDFDCKSTKISYILSDASDIFKNIIAVDLKLSGYKSRLADTGFIASKIPAIYQGKYGNGYIVGLPFDVNHAVCDHRYERKAFYYTSRRFPNELASAVSKGDVRKLVVNCLKKLYAKMQLPYCHVWYYPEKYSSVFAFRVDTDFGPIECLTATFELEKNQETIFTYFVNTKEHYYVLQFQRDFQIHCHVHKVFKDYQRNYDNIKQAKDILEKFGIIPVGFVSPFGLWNENLQRAIEDCDIKYSSEFTLGYDDLPFSSIIYKRKSNVMQIPVHPICIGRLIHAGLSKDKCIKYYKRYFDLQYQANEPMFIYDHPRRIAQFTAVFDEILTMASEYPSVWITTLTAFHQWWEKRLTALKNSQFEISKNKITINTLEQHEQIFYHIILPDQHETFIKIKNGHHRLRRSLYKPIKETKMNDKEIDRYHIQKSNRVRLQMKLYESIDKIWGILEKNI
;
A
#
# COMPACT_ATOMS: atom_id res chain seq x y z
N MET A 1 -6.42 -17.11 17.05
CA MET A 1 -6.24 -15.99 16.07
C MET A 1 -5.20 -15.02 16.61
N LEU A 2 -4.51 -14.26 15.72
CA LEU A 2 -3.60 -13.17 16.11
C LEU A 2 -4.21 -12.27 17.20
N GLY A 3 -3.48 -12.03 18.30
CA GLY A 3 -3.95 -11.16 19.38
C GLY A 3 -3.50 -9.72 19.20
N ILE A 4 -4.34 -8.73 19.55
CA ILE A 4 -3.95 -7.32 19.64
C ILE A 4 -4.46 -6.71 20.94
N LEU A 5 -3.62 -5.98 21.68
CA LEU A 5 -4.03 -5.46 22.99
C LEU A 5 -4.93 -4.24 22.93
N LYS A 6 -4.91 -3.49 21.83
CA LYS A 6 -5.74 -2.32 21.64
C LYS A 6 -6.16 -2.20 20.18
N LYS A 7 -7.47 -2.02 19.96
CA LYS A 7 -7.97 -1.71 18.62
C LYS A 7 -7.56 -0.29 18.23
N GLU A 8 -6.83 -0.13 17.15
CA GLU A 8 -6.36 1.14 16.60
C GLU A 8 -6.51 1.16 15.09
N LEU A 9 -6.92 2.29 14.54
CA LEU A 9 -7.29 2.41 13.11
C LEU A 9 -6.15 2.06 12.15
N GLY A 10 -4.90 2.40 12.50
CA GLY A 10 -3.74 2.07 11.66
C GLY A 10 -3.41 0.58 11.66
N TRP A 11 -3.47 -0.08 12.80
CA TRP A 11 -3.31 -1.53 12.89
C TRP A 11 -4.45 -2.26 12.18
N ASP A 12 -5.70 -1.85 12.42
CA ASP A 12 -6.88 -2.40 11.79
C ASP A 12 -6.79 -2.30 10.25
N ARG A 13 -6.29 -1.18 9.73
CA ARG A 13 -6.01 -0.99 8.30
C ARG A 13 -4.99 -2.01 7.77
N ILE A 14 -3.84 -2.18 8.42
CA ILE A 14 -2.81 -3.14 7.97
C ILE A 14 -3.36 -4.57 7.96
N LEU A 15 -4.04 -4.98 9.04
CA LEU A 15 -4.57 -6.33 9.18
C LEU A 15 -5.67 -6.62 8.17
N GLU A 16 -6.53 -5.64 7.88
CA GLU A 16 -7.57 -5.71 6.85
C GLU A 16 -6.97 -5.79 5.43
N GLN A 17 -5.98 -4.95 5.10
CA GLN A 17 -5.24 -5.01 3.83
C GLN A 17 -4.62 -6.40 3.65
N GLU A 18 -3.97 -6.92 4.67
CA GLU A 18 -3.35 -8.24 4.63
C GLU A 18 -4.39 -9.38 4.58
N GLY A 19 -5.61 -9.15 5.05
CA GLY A 19 -6.64 -10.20 5.13
C GLY A 19 -6.48 -11.10 6.34
N LEU A 20 -5.97 -10.55 7.44
CA LEU A 20 -5.79 -11.23 8.72
C LEU A 20 -6.96 -10.97 9.65
N LYS A 21 -7.41 -12.04 10.29
CA LYS A 21 -8.32 -11.97 11.44
C LYS A 21 -7.54 -11.87 12.74
N TYR A 22 -8.09 -11.14 13.69
CA TYR A 22 -7.47 -10.92 14.99
C TYR A 22 -8.51 -10.77 16.11
N ASP A 23 -8.08 -11.07 17.33
CA ASP A 23 -8.84 -10.88 18.55
C ASP A 23 -8.32 -9.66 19.32
N VAL A 24 -9.24 -8.83 19.82
CA VAL A 24 -8.87 -7.73 20.71
C VAL A 24 -8.81 -8.23 22.14
N LEU A 25 -7.61 -8.29 22.69
CA LEU A 25 -7.33 -8.78 24.04
C LEU A 25 -7.38 -7.60 25.03
N THR A 26 -8.39 -7.54 25.87
CA THR A 26 -8.53 -6.47 26.88
C THR A 26 -7.46 -6.53 27.97
N LYS A 27 -6.86 -7.71 28.17
CA LYS A 27 -5.76 -7.99 29.13
C LYS A 27 -4.88 -9.12 28.58
N ILE A 28 -3.67 -9.25 29.08
CA ILE A 28 -2.81 -10.41 28.79
C ILE A 28 -3.50 -11.66 29.37
N PRO A 29 -3.82 -12.68 28.54
CA PRO A 29 -4.45 -13.93 29.00
C PRO A 29 -3.47 -14.79 29.80
N GLU A 30 -3.95 -15.81 30.48
CA GLU A 30 -3.10 -16.79 31.19
C GLU A 30 -2.41 -17.76 30.21
N GLU A 31 -3.07 -18.11 29.10
CA GLU A 31 -2.54 -18.93 28.01
C GLU A 31 -2.89 -18.30 26.66
N TYR A 32 -1.97 -18.34 25.72
CA TYR A 32 -2.22 -17.90 24.35
C TYR A 32 -1.27 -18.59 23.37
N PHE A 33 -1.80 -19.08 22.25
CA PHE A 33 -1.10 -19.95 21.31
C PHE A 33 -0.84 -19.32 19.95
N GLU A 34 -1.05 -18.01 19.82
CA GLU A 34 -0.85 -17.25 18.59
C GLU A 34 0.00 -16.00 18.90
N PRO A 35 0.64 -15.36 17.93
CA PRO A 35 1.37 -14.12 18.18
C PRO A 35 0.50 -13.01 18.76
N ILE A 36 1.10 -12.11 19.55
CA ILE A 36 0.42 -10.93 20.10
C ILE A 36 1.07 -9.63 19.62
N ILE A 37 0.23 -8.70 19.16
CA ILE A 37 0.59 -7.31 18.91
C ILE A 37 0.40 -6.52 20.20
N VAL A 38 1.51 -6.09 20.81
CA VAL A 38 1.52 -5.27 22.03
C VAL A 38 1.64 -3.81 21.61
N ASN A 39 0.52 -3.17 21.36
CA ASN A 39 0.42 -1.81 20.80
C ASN A 39 -0.13 -0.76 21.78
N ARG A 40 -0.04 -1.03 23.07
CA ARG A 40 -0.30 -0.08 24.16
C ARG A 40 0.70 -0.28 25.29
N GLU A 41 0.82 0.71 26.13
CA GLU A 41 1.64 0.60 27.33
C GLU A 41 1.17 -0.54 28.23
N LEU A 42 2.11 -1.33 28.72
CA LEU A 42 1.89 -2.44 29.64
C LEU A 42 2.00 -1.97 31.10
N THR A 43 1.15 -2.50 31.96
CA THR A 43 1.30 -2.43 33.42
C THR A 43 2.35 -3.43 33.90
N ASP A 44 2.89 -3.27 35.10
CA ASP A 44 3.90 -4.19 35.66
C ASP A 44 3.36 -5.61 35.82
N THR A 45 2.09 -5.76 36.19
CA THR A 45 1.40 -7.06 36.25
C THR A 45 1.32 -7.71 34.87
N GLU A 46 0.99 -6.96 33.84
CA GLU A 46 0.94 -7.47 32.46
C GLU A 46 2.34 -7.83 31.94
N VAL A 47 3.36 -7.04 32.27
CA VAL A 47 4.76 -7.38 31.96
C VAL A 47 5.15 -8.73 32.58
N THR A 48 4.78 -8.97 33.83
CA THR A 48 5.07 -10.25 34.52
C THR A 48 4.38 -11.42 33.82
N LYS A 49 3.09 -11.31 33.51
CA LYS A 49 2.35 -12.34 32.76
C LYS A 49 2.93 -12.58 31.37
N LEU A 50 3.24 -11.51 30.64
CA LEU A 50 3.81 -11.61 29.31
C LEU A 50 5.17 -12.31 29.31
N LYS A 51 6.00 -12.09 30.35
CA LYS A 51 7.28 -12.79 30.51
C LYS A 51 7.11 -14.30 30.72
N ILE A 52 6.05 -14.72 31.42
CA ILE A 52 5.74 -16.14 31.59
C ILE A 52 5.39 -16.73 30.22
N LEU A 53 4.45 -16.13 29.48
CA LEU A 53 4.05 -16.61 28.16
C LEU A 53 5.22 -16.63 27.16
N LEU A 54 6.11 -15.63 27.22
CA LEU A 54 7.33 -15.62 26.40
C LEU A 54 8.28 -16.77 26.76
N ASN A 55 8.44 -17.10 28.03
CA ASN A 55 9.23 -18.27 28.45
C ASN A 55 8.60 -19.58 27.93
N ASP A 56 7.29 -19.64 27.82
CA ASP A 56 6.53 -20.79 27.31
C ASP A 56 6.44 -20.85 25.77
N GLY A 57 7.03 -19.88 25.06
CA GLY A 57 7.15 -19.92 23.59
C GLY A 57 6.28 -18.93 22.82
N LEU A 58 5.58 -17.99 23.50
CA LEU A 58 4.84 -16.93 22.84
C LEU A 58 5.78 -16.05 21.98
N ALA A 59 5.27 -15.54 20.85
CA ALA A 59 5.97 -14.54 20.07
C ALA A 59 5.18 -13.21 20.02
N ILE A 60 5.88 -12.07 20.11
CA ILE A 60 5.25 -10.76 20.13
C ILE A 60 5.91 -9.77 19.18
N ILE A 61 5.11 -8.78 18.71
CA ILE A 61 5.60 -7.54 18.12
C ILE A 61 5.20 -6.38 19.02
N THR A 62 6.13 -5.46 19.30
CA THR A 62 5.89 -4.32 20.19
C THR A 62 6.79 -3.13 19.84
N ASP A 63 6.64 -2.01 20.54
CA ASP A 63 7.51 -0.85 20.47
C ASP A 63 8.67 -0.89 21.49
N PHE A 64 9.65 -0.01 21.33
CA PHE A 64 10.80 0.08 22.22
C PHE A 64 10.47 0.49 23.67
N PRO A 65 9.51 1.39 23.95
CA PRO A 65 9.05 1.66 25.31
C PRO A 65 8.60 0.41 26.08
N ASN A 66 7.83 -0.47 25.46
CA ASN A 66 7.43 -1.74 26.07
C ASN A 66 8.61 -2.71 26.19
N LEU A 67 9.51 -2.77 25.20
CA LEU A 67 10.74 -3.58 25.31
C LEU A 67 11.57 -3.23 26.52
N LYS A 68 11.70 -1.95 26.85
CA LYS A 68 12.41 -1.48 28.04
C LYS A 68 11.78 -2.03 29.35
N LYS A 69 10.49 -2.33 29.37
CA LYS A 69 9.83 -2.97 30.54
C LYS A 69 10.03 -4.49 30.55
N ILE A 70 10.13 -5.10 29.37
CA ILE A 70 10.24 -6.55 29.22
C ILE A 70 11.68 -7.04 29.38
N ILE A 71 12.63 -6.39 28.70
CA ILE A 71 14.03 -6.82 28.63
C ILE A 71 14.86 -5.98 29.60
N LYS A 72 15.55 -6.66 30.53
CA LYS A 72 16.49 -6.01 31.44
C LYS A 72 17.61 -5.33 30.62
N ASP A 73 17.97 -4.13 31.02
CA ASP A 73 19.04 -3.34 30.40
C ASP A 73 18.76 -2.88 28.94
N PHE A 74 17.52 -3.00 28.45
CA PHE A 74 17.13 -2.44 27.15
C PHE A 74 17.18 -0.91 27.21
N ASP A 75 18.11 -0.32 26.45
CA ASP A 75 18.20 1.13 26.34
C ASP A 75 17.22 1.66 25.28
N CYS A 76 16.45 2.67 25.64
CA CYS A 76 15.46 3.28 24.76
C CYS A 76 15.65 4.80 24.78
N LYS A 77 16.14 5.36 23.66
CA LYS A 77 16.38 6.80 23.53
C LYS A 77 15.54 7.36 22.39
N SER A 78 14.85 8.46 22.64
CA SER A 78 14.08 9.16 21.61
C SER A 78 14.99 9.66 20.48
N THR A 79 14.49 9.58 19.24
CA THR A 79 15.20 10.05 18.05
C THR A 79 14.19 10.41 16.95
N LYS A 80 14.64 11.18 15.95
CA LYS A 80 13.86 11.39 14.71
C LYS A 80 14.25 10.32 13.70
N ILE A 81 13.26 9.63 13.15
CA ILE A 81 13.46 8.61 12.13
C ILE A 81 12.92 9.17 10.80
N SER A 82 13.83 9.52 9.89
CA SER A 82 13.45 9.97 8.55
C SER A 82 13.09 8.78 7.66
N TYR A 83 13.86 7.71 7.74
CA TYR A 83 13.67 6.46 7.02
C TYR A 83 14.46 5.33 7.70
N ILE A 84 14.08 4.10 7.43
CA ILE A 84 14.83 2.88 7.77
C ILE A 84 15.24 2.21 6.46
N LEU A 85 16.52 1.87 6.34
CA LEU A 85 17.04 1.09 5.21
C LEU A 85 17.07 -0.39 5.53
N SER A 86 16.83 -1.17 4.50
CA SER A 86 16.99 -2.61 4.52
C SER A 86 18.45 -3.01 4.77
N ASP A 87 18.63 -4.12 5.49
CA ASP A 87 19.87 -4.89 5.60
C ASP A 87 19.77 -6.23 4.85
N ALA A 88 18.79 -6.35 3.95
CA ALA A 88 18.44 -7.55 3.21
C ALA A 88 18.02 -8.76 4.09
N SER A 89 17.72 -8.54 5.37
CA SER A 89 17.16 -9.59 6.24
C SER A 89 15.73 -9.95 5.85
N ASP A 90 15.23 -11.07 6.36
CA ASP A 90 13.91 -11.63 6.04
C ASP A 90 12.74 -10.68 6.34
N ILE A 91 12.82 -9.86 7.39
CA ILE A 91 11.79 -8.86 7.69
C ILE A 91 11.79 -7.68 6.70
N PHE A 92 12.88 -7.49 5.94
CA PHE A 92 12.95 -6.52 4.84
C PHE A 92 12.73 -7.16 3.45
N LYS A 93 12.19 -8.37 3.38
CA LYS A 93 11.84 -9.00 2.10
C LYS A 93 10.96 -8.07 1.27
N ASN A 94 11.37 -7.77 0.03
CA ASN A 94 10.71 -6.84 -0.90
C ASN A 94 10.59 -5.39 -0.40
N ILE A 95 11.48 -4.98 0.52
CA ILE A 95 11.55 -3.61 1.04
C ILE A 95 12.98 -3.10 0.91
N ILE A 96 13.16 -1.98 0.22
CA ILE A 96 14.47 -1.30 0.11
C ILE A 96 14.63 -0.31 1.26
N ALA A 97 13.58 0.47 1.52
CA ALA A 97 13.55 1.44 2.60
C ALA A 97 12.11 1.74 3.02
N VAL A 98 11.95 2.12 4.27
CA VAL A 98 10.69 2.59 4.85
C VAL A 98 10.82 4.07 5.18
N ASP A 99 10.12 4.94 4.44
CA ASP A 99 10.05 6.36 4.76
C ASP A 99 9.07 6.60 5.91
N LEU A 100 9.49 7.32 6.93
CA LEU A 100 8.70 7.52 8.14
C LEU A 100 8.53 9.00 8.51
N LYS A 101 9.64 9.76 8.62
CA LYS A 101 9.64 11.16 9.07
C LYS A 101 8.88 11.40 10.38
N LEU A 102 9.03 10.48 11.31
CA LEU A 102 8.37 10.45 12.61
C LEU A 102 9.37 10.57 13.76
N SER A 103 8.86 10.92 14.93
CA SER A 103 9.54 10.68 16.18
C SER A 103 9.49 9.19 16.52
N GLY A 104 10.58 8.65 17.00
CA GLY A 104 10.69 7.24 17.38
C GLY A 104 11.83 7.05 18.36
N TYR A 105 12.38 5.86 18.38
CA TYR A 105 13.37 5.44 19.36
C TYR A 105 14.58 4.78 18.69
N LYS A 106 15.70 4.74 19.42
CA LYS A 106 16.89 3.96 19.07
C LYS A 106 17.39 3.20 20.29
N SER A 107 18.02 2.05 20.04
CA SER A 107 18.64 1.21 21.06
C SER A 107 19.95 0.64 20.53
N ARG A 108 20.91 0.38 21.41
CA ARG A 108 22.15 -0.35 21.08
C ARG A 108 21.89 -1.84 20.92
N LEU A 109 20.77 -2.35 21.43
CA LEU A 109 20.37 -3.74 21.31
C LEU A 109 19.56 -4.04 20.03
N ALA A 110 19.20 -3.02 19.25
CA ALA A 110 18.67 -3.21 17.91
C ALA A 110 19.77 -3.74 16.99
N ASP A 111 19.40 -4.59 16.03
CA ASP A 111 20.35 -5.34 15.21
C ASP A 111 19.99 -5.40 13.71
N THR A 112 18.78 -4.98 13.34
CA THR A 112 18.23 -5.22 12.01
C THR A 112 17.79 -3.92 11.34
N GLY A 113 18.14 -3.73 10.06
CA GLY A 113 17.90 -2.49 9.32
C GLY A 113 18.64 -1.28 9.90
N PHE A 114 18.63 -0.14 9.20
CA PHE A 114 19.42 1.01 9.63
C PHE A 114 18.62 2.32 9.56
N ILE A 115 18.50 3.03 10.70
CA ILE A 115 18.04 4.42 10.76
C ILE A 115 19.10 5.29 10.10
N ALA A 116 18.71 6.01 9.02
CA ALA A 116 19.58 6.93 8.29
C ALA A 116 20.97 6.32 7.97
N SER A 117 20.99 5.03 7.65
CA SER A 117 22.18 4.28 7.19
C SER A 117 23.26 3.95 8.25
N LYS A 118 23.01 4.23 9.52
CA LYS A 118 24.10 4.12 10.51
C LYS A 118 23.71 3.46 11.84
N ILE A 119 22.46 3.60 12.25
CA ILE A 119 22.02 3.16 13.57
C ILE A 119 21.09 1.97 13.37
N PRO A 120 21.36 0.80 13.95
CA PRO A 120 20.42 -0.33 13.89
C PRO A 120 19.01 0.11 14.32
N ALA A 121 18.00 -0.37 13.62
CA ALA A 121 16.64 0.14 13.73
C ALA A 121 15.73 -0.76 14.55
N ILE A 122 15.67 -2.04 14.23
CA ILE A 122 14.69 -3.01 14.72
C ILE A 122 15.39 -4.00 15.64
N TYR A 123 14.74 -4.32 16.74
CA TYR A 123 15.19 -5.38 17.65
C TYR A 123 14.55 -6.71 17.26
N GLN A 124 15.35 -7.76 17.23
CA GLN A 124 14.87 -9.13 17.10
C GLN A 124 15.62 -10.02 18.09
N GLY A 125 14.89 -10.79 18.89
CA GLY A 125 15.56 -11.64 19.88
C GLY A 125 14.68 -12.72 20.48
N LYS A 126 15.34 -13.78 20.98
CA LYS A 126 14.71 -14.79 21.82
C LYS A 126 14.51 -14.26 23.24
N TYR A 127 13.42 -14.67 23.87
CA TYR A 127 13.17 -14.48 25.29
C TYR A 127 12.60 -15.80 25.84
N GLY A 128 13.39 -16.53 26.63
CA GLY A 128 13.06 -17.92 26.95
C GLY A 128 12.92 -18.77 25.69
N ASN A 129 11.80 -19.45 25.56
CA ASN A 129 11.43 -20.21 24.35
C ASN A 129 10.73 -19.35 23.30
N GLY A 130 10.32 -18.12 23.64
CA GLY A 130 9.58 -17.22 22.79
C GLY A 130 10.45 -16.31 21.93
N TYR A 131 9.79 -15.39 21.23
CA TYR A 131 10.46 -14.48 20.29
C TYR A 131 9.84 -13.08 20.29
N ILE A 132 10.68 -12.06 20.21
CA ILE A 132 10.25 -10.66 20.25
C ILE A 132 10.76 -9.93 19.00
N VAL A 133 9.87 -9.18 18.36
CA VAL A 133 10.22 -8.13 17.39
C VAL A 133 9.86 -6.78 17.99
N GLY A 134 10.83 -5.87 18.07
CA GLY A 134 10.66 -4.51 18.56
C GLY A 134 10.79 -3.49 17.46
N LEU A 135 9.77 -2.65 17.28
CA LEU A 135 9.76 -1.58 16.29
C LEU A 135 10.17 -0.25 16.94
N PRO A 136 10.98 0.58 16.26
CA PRO A 136 11.45 1.85 16.80
C PRO A 136 10.42 2.99 16.66
N PHE A 137 9.25 2.74 16.10
CA PHE A 137 8.20 3.73 15.83
C PHE A 137 6.81 3.19 16.11
N ASP A 138 5.87 4.11 16.30
CA ASP A 138 4.44 3.79 16.43
C ASP A 138 3.83 3.53 15.05
N VAL A 139 3.41 2.27 14.82
CA VAL A 139 2.81 1.80 13.56
C VAL A 139 1.48 2.51 13.29
N ASN A 140 0.63 2.67 14.31
CA ASN A 140 -0.66 3.35 14.15
C ASN A 140 -0.46 4.80 13.70
N HIS A 141 0.48 5.52 14.32
CA HIS A 141 0.82 6.88 13.92
C HIS A 141 1.37 6.94 12.48
N ALA A 142 2.26 6.02 12.11
CA ALA A 142 2.86 5.99 10.77
C ALA A 142 1.79 5.78 9.67
N VAL A 143 0.86 4.86 9.89
CA VAL A 143 -0.19 4.52 8.90
C VAL A 143 -1.27 5.58 8.82
N CYS A 144 -1.58 6.26 9.93
CA CYS A 144 -2.56 7.35 9.99
C CYS A 144 -1.99 8.71 9.57
N ASP A 145 -0.71 8.81 9.19
CA ASP A 145 -0.09 10.07 8.80
C ASP A 145 -0.66 10.59 7.46
N HIS A 146 -1.12 11.84 7.44
CA HIS A 146 -1.69 12.48 6.25
C HIS A 146 -0.75 13.51 5.61
N ARG A 147 0.48 13.67 6.13
CA ARG A 147 1.45 14.60 5.57
C ARG A 147 1.95 14.10 4.22
N TYR A 148 2.17 15.02 3.33
CA TYR A 148 2.79 14.76 2.03
C TYR A 148 3.95 15.73 1.80
N GLU A 149 4.80 15.38 0.89
CA GLU A 149 5.97 16.18 0.52
C GLU A 149 6.39 15.88 -0.91
N ARG A 150 7.24 16.72 -1.46
CA ARG A 150 7.89 16.38 -2.72
C ARG A 150 8.98 15.34 -2.48
N LYS A 151 8.76 14.15 -3.05
CA LYS A 151 9.65 12.99 -2.93
C LYS A 151 10.38 12.73 -4.24
N ALA A 152 11.65 12.39 -4.14
CA ALA A 152 12.42 11.81 -5.23
C ALA A 152 12.13 10.31 -5.30
N PHE A 153 11.93 9.80 -6.49
CA PHE A 153 11.79 8.36 -6.76
C PHE A 153 13.08 7.83 -7.38
N TYR A 154 13.35 6.57 -7.10
CA TYR A 154 14.61 5.95 -7.47
C TYR A 154 14.83 5.94 -8.98
N TYR A 155 15.99 6.40 -9.41
CA TYR A 155 16.53 6.16 -10.73
C TYR A 155 18.06 6.36 -10.78
N THR A 156 18.74 5.74 -11.78
CA THR A 156 20.19 5.77 -11.94
C THR A 156 20.76 7.07 -12.54
N SER A 157 19.96 8.10 -12.68
CA SER A 157 20.31 9.40 -13.29
C SER A 157 20.79 10.41 -12.26
N ARG A 158 21.43 11.50 -12.71
CA ARG A 158 21.77 12.66 -11.87
C ARG A 158 20.55 13.44 -11.42
N ARG A 159 19.42 13.36 -12.14
CA ARG A 159 18.13 13.96 -11.82
C ARG A 159 17.17 12.82 -11.45
N PHE A 160 16.46 13.00 -10.35
CA PHE A 160 15.46 12.04 -9.91
C PHE A 160 14.07 12.47 -10.39
N PRO A 161 13.27 11.56 -10.95
CA PRO A 161 11.85 11.82 -11.08
C PRO A 161 11.27 12.11 -9.69
N ASN A 162 10.35 13.05 -9.61
CA ASN A 162 9.81 13.47 -8.31
C ASN A 162 8.35 13.88 -8.42
N GLU A 163 7.61 13.67 -7.33
CA GLU A 163 6.21 14.05 -7.20
C GLU A 163 5.88 14.43 -5.77
N LEU A 164 4.77 15.18 -5.57
CA LEU A 164 4.14 15.32 -4.27
C LEU A 164 3.50 13.97 -3.90
N ALA A 165 3.95 13.34 -2.85
CA ALA A 165 3.45 12.05 -2.42
C ALA A 165 3.42 11.95 -0.89
N SER A 166 2.68 10.97 -0.35
CA SER A 166 2.63 10.72 1.10
C SER A 166 4.03 10.72 1.71
N ALA A 167 4.23 11.43 2.81
CA ALA A 167 5.53 11.52 3.50
C ALA A 167 5.99 10.16 4.04
N VAL A 168 5.03 9.34 4.50
CA VAL A 168 5.27 7.97 4.94
C VAL A 168 5.00 7.00 3.77
N SER A 169 5.92 6.07 3.53
CA SER A 169 5.69 4.95 2.58
C SER A 169 4.86 3.87 3.26
N LYS A 170 3.54 4.07 3.31
CA LYS A 170 2.60 3.22 4.07
C LYS A 170 2.60 1.77 3.60
N GLY A 171 2.75 1.53 2.29
CA GLY A 171 2.90 0.20 1.74
C GLY A 171 4.16 -0.51 2.26
N ASP A 172 5.28 0.20 2.41
CA ASP A 172 6.49 -0.40 2.98
C ASP A 172 6.37 -0.61 4.50
N VAL A 173 5.66 0.28 5.22
CA VAL A 173 5.32 0.05 6.64
C VAL A 173 4.48 -1.22 6.79
N ARG A 174 3.43 -1.39 5.95
CA ARG A 174 2.60 -2.60 5.95
C ARG A 174 3.43 -3.85 5.67
N LYS A 175 4.23 -3.85 4.59
CA LYS A 175 5.10 -4.99 4.23
C LYS A 175 6.05 -5.36 5.36
N LEU A 176 6.68 -4.36 6.03
CA LEU A 176 7.56 -4.59 7.17
C LEU A 176 6.82 -5.27 8.33
N VAL A 177 5.67 -4.74 8.73
CA VAL A 177 4.84 -5.33 9.80
C VAL A 177 4.41 -6.75 9.45
N VAL A 178 3.95 -6.98 8.22
CA VAL A 178 3.52 -8.31 7.74
C VAL A 178 4.68 -9.30 7.74
N ASN A 179 5.87 -8.90 7.29
CA ASN A 179 7.06 -9.76 7.35
C ASN A 179 7.44 -10.09 8.80
N CYS A 180 7.33 -9.13 9.72
CA CYS A 180 7.51 -9.39 11.15
C CYS A 180 6.47 -10.41 11.65
N LEU A 181 5.18 -10.27 11.32
CA LEU A 181 4.15 -11.23 11.71
C LEU A 181 4.43 -12.63 11.15
N LYS A 182 4.74 -12.75 9.85
CA LYS A 182 5.13 -14.03 9.23
C LYS A 182 6.29 -14.70 9.98
N LYS A 183 7.28 -13.90 10.40
CA LYS A 183 8.41 -14.40 11.21
C LYS A 183 7.96 -14.88 12.59
N LEU A 184 7.06 -14.15 13.28
CA LEU A 184 6.54 -14.56 14.58
C LEU A 184 5.79 -15.91 14.48
N TYR A 185 4.90 -16.07 13.48
CA TYR A 185 4.23 -17.34 13.22
C TYR A 185 5.22 -18.49 12.97
N ALA A 186 6.24 -18.26 12.15
CA ALA A 186 7.28 -19.26 11.88
C ALA A 186 8.08 -19.61 13.15
N LYS A 187 8.38 -18.63 14.03
CA LYS A 187 9.07 -18.89 15.30
C LYS A 187 8.23 -19.71 16.28
N MET A 188 6.92 -19.54 16.28
CA MET A 188 5.99 -20.37 17.06
C MET A 188 5.65 -21.71 16.37
N GLN A 189 6.27 -22.04 15.23
CA GLN A 189 5.97 -23.24 14.43
C GLN A 189 4.49 -23.30 13.99
N LEU A 190 3.86 -22.15 13.77
CA LEU A 190 2.47 -22.00 13.34
C LEU A 190 2.39 -21.63 11.85
N PRO A 191 1.37 -22.12 11.13
CA PRO A 191 1.09 -21.65 9.77
C PRO A 191 0.55 -20.22 9.80
N TYR A 192 1.07 -19.37 8.91
CA TYR A 192 0.50 -18.05 8.65
C TYR A 192 -0.61 -18.19 7.62
N CYS A 193 -1.81 -17.71 7.93
CA CYS A 193 -2.97 -17.84 7.07
C CYS A 193 -3.70 -16.51 6.91
N HIS A 194 -3.94 -16.08 5.68
CA HIS A 194 -4.65 -14.84 5.36
C HIS A 194 -5.53 -14.99 4.11
N VAL A 195 -6.50 -14.10 3.93
CA VAL A 195 -7.29 -14.04 2.69
C VAL A 195 -6.43 -13.45 1.58
N TRP A 196 -6.28 -14.20 0.46
CA TRP A 196 -5.44 -13.77 -0.67
C TRP A 196 -5.95 -12.48 -1.31
N TYR A 197 -5.06 -11.76 -1.99
CA TYR A 197 -5.34 -10.41 -2.51
C TYR A 197 -6.16 -10.41 -3.80
N TYR A 198 -5.98 -11.40 -4.67
CA TYR A 198 -6.48 -11.38 -6.05
C TYR A 198 -7.38 -12.57 -6.35
N PRO A 199 -8.28 -12.48 -7.39
CA PRO A 199 -9.08 -13.61 -7.82
C PRO A 199 -8.20 -14.73 -8.37
N GLU A 200 -8.73 -15.95 -8.37
CA GLU A 200 -8.14 -17.11 -9.05
C GLU A 200 -6.65 -17.36 -8.79
N LYS A 201 -6.12 -16.85 -7.67
CA LYS A 201 -4.70 -16.94 -7.26
C LYS A 201 -3.75 -16.17 -8.18
N TYR A 202 -4.21 -15.15 -8.89
CA TYR A 202 -3.30 -14.24 -9.56
C TYR A 202 -2.21 -13.75 -8.60
N SER A 203 -1.00 -13.60 -9.11
CA SER A 203 0.15 -13.16 -8.30
C SER A 203 0.20 -11.65 -8.13
N SER A 204 -0.40 -10.91 -9.06
CA SER A 204 -0.47 -9.45 -9.06
C SER A 204 -1.66 -8.98 -9.89
N VAL A 205 -1.88 -7.68 -9.94
CA VAL A 205 -2.90 -7.04 -10.76
C VAL A 205 -2.30 -5.83 -11.47
N PHE A 206 -2.73 -5.60 -12.71
CA PHE A 206 -2.37 -4.42 -13.47
C PHE A 206 -3.64 -3.61 -13.82
N ALA A 207 -3.57 -2.29 -13.64
CA ALA A 207 -4.57 -1.36 -14.15
C ALA A 207 -3.91 -0.05 -14.62
N PHE A 208 -4.46 0.51 -15.68
CA PHE A 208 -4.00 1.78 -16.21
C PHE A 208 -5.09 2.86 -16.02
N ARG A 209 -4.73 3.89 -15.30
CA ARG A 209 -5.54 5.06 -15.02
C ARG A 209 -5.19 6.18 -16.00
N VAL A 210 -6.20 6.78 -16.62
CA VAL A 210 -6.06 7.93 -17.53
C VAL A 210 -6.75 9.13 -16.92
N ASP A 211 -5.97 10.16 -16.55
CA ASP A 211 -6.50 11.44 -16.06
C ASP A 211 -6.60 12.42 -17.24
N THR A 212 -7.82 12.82 -17.62
CA THR A 212 -7.98 13.57 -18.88
C THR A 212 -7.49 15.00 -18.80
N ASP A 213 -7.31 15.58 -17.62
CA ASP A 213 -6.82 16.94 -17.33
C ASP A 213 -7.25 17.99 -18.36
N PHE A 214 -6.33 18.36 -19.25
CA PHE A 214 -6.48 19.30 -20.35
C PHE A 214 -5.85 18.72 -21.62
N GLY A 215 -6.40 19.01 -22.76
CA GLY A 215 -5.82 18.63 -24.04
C GLY A 215 -6.84 18.53 -25.17
N PRO A 216 -6.39 18.50 -26.42
CA PRO A 216 -7.28 18.37 -27.56
C PRO A 216 -7.83 16.94 -27.66
N ILE A 217 -8.97 16.81 -28.33
CA ILE A 217 -9.68 15.52 -28.50
C ILE A 217 -8.82 14.47 -29.20
N GLU A 218 -7.91 14.87 -30.08
CA GLU A 218 -7.01 13.98 -30.83
C GLU A 218 -6.13 13.15 -29.88
N CYS A 219 -5.75 13.73 -28.73
CA CYS A 219 -4.98 13.00 -27.71
C CYS A 219 -5.81 11.90 -27.03
N LEU A 220 -7.10 12.16 -26.79
CA LEU A 220 -8.03 11.14 -26.27
C LEU A 220 -8.31 10.06 -27.30
N THR A 221 -8.49 10.42 -28.56
CA THR A 221 -8.65 9.47 -29.67
C THR A 221 -7.45 8.54 -29.78
N ALA A 222 -6.21 9.09 -29.74
CA ALA A 222 -4.99 8.28 -29.73
C ALA A 222 -4.91 7.35 -28.50
N THR A 223 -5.44 7.77 -27.35
CA THR A 223 -5.51 6.94 -26.15
C THR A 223 -6.51 5.78 -26.33
N PHE A 224 -7.66 6.04 -26.93
CA PHE A 224 -8.66 5.01 -27.25
C PHE A 224 -8.15 4.00 -28.29
N GLU A 225 -7.36 4.46 -29.26
CA GLU A 225 -6.70 3.56 -30.23
C GLU A 225 -5.65 2.68 -29.56
N LEU A 226 -4.84 3.23 -28.64
CA LEU A 226 -3.88 2.45 -27.87
C LEU A 226 -4.58 1.38 -27.02
N GLU A 227 -5.66 1.73 -26.31
CA GLU A 227 -6.47 0.79 -25.54
C GLU A 227 -6.99 -0.37 -26.40
N LYS A 228 -7.53 -0.04 -27.59
CA LYS A 228 -8.03 -1.03 -28.54
C LYS A 228 -6.91 -1.95 -29.05
N ASN A 229 -5.75 -1.40 -29.42
CA ASN A 229 -4.63 -2.15 -29.98
C ASN A 229 -4.03 -3.12 -28.94
N GLN A 230 -4.05 -2.75 -27.66
CA GLN A 230 -3.55 -3.56 -26.54
C GLN A 230 -4.61 -4.56 -26.00
N GLU A 231 -5.81 -4.60 -26.58
CA GLU A 231 -6.92 -5.44 -26.12
C GLU A 231 -7.14 -5.36 -24.59
N THR A 232 -6.89 -4.18 -24.01
CA THR A 232 -7.00 -3.91 -22.58
C THR A 232 -8.09 -2.86 -22.32
N ILE A 233 -8.46 -2.66 -21.07
CA ILE A 233 -9.46 -1.67 -20.68
C ILE A 233 -8.81 -0.71 -19.68
N PHE A 234 -8.91 0.60 -19.95
CA PHE A 234 -8.44 1.65 -19.06
C PHE A 234 -9.57 2.21 -18.20
N THR A 235 -9.21 2.81 -17.07
CA THR A 235 -10.14 3.63 -16.29
C THR A 235 -9.87 5.11 -16.57
N TYR A 236 -10.85 5.81 -17.09
CA TYR A 236 -10.75 7.23 -17.47
C TYR A 236 -11.38 8.12 -16.41
N PHE A 237 -10.59 9.02 -15.85
CA PHE A 237 -11.06 10.05 -14.92
C PHE A 237 -11.23 11.37 -15.67
N VAL A 238 -12.49 11.82 -15.81
CA VAL A 238 -12.86 12.87 -16.74
C VAL A 238 -12.92 14.22 -16.05
N ASN A 239 -12.17 15.21 -16.59
CA ASN A 239 -12.42 16.63 -16.36
C ASN A 239 -13.65 17.05 -17.18
N THR A 240 -14.80 17.11 -16.55
CA THR A 240 -16.08 17.29 -17.23
C THR A 240 -16.27 18.67 -17.82
N LYS A 241 -15.54 19.69 -17.37
CA LYS A 241 -15.58 21.02 -17.97
C LYS A 241 -14.94 21.02 -19.36
N GLU A 242 -13.86 20.29 -19.52
CA GLU A 242 -13.08 20.26 -20.76
C GLU A 242 -13.51 19.12 -21.71
N HIS A 243 -13.89 17.95 -21.16
CA HIS A 243 -14.00 16.72 -21.93
C HIS A 243 -15.36 16.00 -21.80
N TYR A 244 -16.45 16.68 -21.40
CA TYR A 244 -17.78 16.05 -21.28
C TYR A 244 -18.25 15.34 -22.56
N TYR A 245 -17.81 15.80 -23.73
CA TYR A 245 -18.20 15.23 -25.03
C TYR A 245 -17.67 13.81 -25.27
N VAL A 246 -16.64 13.35 -24.54
CA VAL A 246 -16.14 11.96 -24.66
C VAL A 246 -17.05 10.95 -23.99
N LEU A 247 -17.97 11.38 -23.13
CA LEU A 247 -18.88 10.53 -22.39
C LEU A 247 -19.90 9.78 -23.28
N GLN A 248 -20.01 10.14 -24.56
CA GLN A 248 -20.80 9.40 -25.56
C GLN A 248 -20.14 8.05 -25.95
N PHE A 249 -18.85 7.85 -25.65
CA PHE A 249 -18.16 6.59 -25.92
C PHE A 249 -18.37 5.60 -24.75
N GLN A 250 -18.39 4.31 -25.07
CA GLN A 250 -18.52 3.27 -24.04
C GLN A 250 -17.15 2.92 -23.45
N ARG A 251 -16.85 3.47 -22.26
CA ARG A 251 -15.61 3.26 -21.52
C ARG A 251 -15.88 3.24 -20.01
N ASP A 252 -14.89 2.83 -19.20
CA ASP A 252 -14.95 2.97 -17.75
C ASP A 252 -14.64 4.43 -17.35
N PHE A 253 -15.67 5.30 -17.49
CA PHE A 253 -15.56 6.71 -17.13
C PHE A 253 -15.90 6.96 -15.67
N GLN A 254 -15.01 7.67 -15.00
CA GLN A 254 -15.09 8.08 -13.60
C GLN A 254 -14.84 9.59 -13.47
N ILE A 255 -14.97 10.13 -12.25
CA ILE A 255 -14.84 11.57 -12.01
C ILE A 255 -13.38 11.95 -11.76
N HIS A 256 -12.83 12.90 -12.54
CA HIS A 256 -11.65 13.65 -12.16
C HIS A 256 -12.05 14.93 -11.42
N CYS A 257 -12.82 15.80 -12.10
CA CYS A 257 -13.31 17.06 -11.55
C CYS A 257 -14.28 17.74 -12.55
N HIS A 258 -14.96 18.78 -12.13
CA HIS A 258 -15.52 19.76 -13.06
C HIS A 258 -14.54 20.91 -13.27
N VAL A 259 -14.05 21.54 -12.19
CA VAL A 259 -12.96 22.51 -12.21
C VAL A 259 -11.68 21.84 -11.71
N HIS A 260 -10.60 21.89 -12.48
CA HIS A 260 -9.32 21.22 -12.19
C HIS A 260 -8.60 21.84 -10.97
N LYS A 261 -9.20 21.67 -9.79
CA LYS A 261 -8.71 22.22 -8.53
C LYS A 261 -9.19 21.43 -7.31
N VAL A 262 -8.29 21.27 -6.33
CA VAL A 262 -8.64 20.81 -4.98
C VAL A 262 -8.77 22.03 -4.07
N PHE A 263 -9.89 22.13 -3.36
CA PHE A 263 -10.17 23.23 -2.45
C PHE A 263 -9.86 22.82 -1.00
N LYS A 264 -9.54 23.82 -0.17
CA LYS A 264 -9.45 23.61 1.29
C LYS A 264 -10.83 23.51 1.94
N ASP A 265 -11.81 24.16 1.35
CA ASP A 265 -13.20 24.25 1.80
C ASP A 265 -14.00 23.01 1.33
N TYR A 266 -14.83 22.49 2.23
CA TYR A 266 -15.69 21.33 1.97
C TYR A 266 -16.72 21.61 0.87
N GLN A 267 -17.47 22.73 0.99
CA GLN A 267 -18.57 22.99 0.07
C GLN A 267 -18.10 23.11 -1.38
N ARG A 268 -16.98 23.78 -1.60
CA ARG A 268 -16.40 23.92 -2.94
C ARG A 268 -15.92 22.61 -3.52
N ASN A 269 -15.39 21.70 -2.70
CA ASN A 269 -15.06 20.35 -3.17
C ASN A 269 -16.34 19.56 -3.50
N TYR A 270 -17.36 19.62 -2.65
CA TYR A 270 -18.64 18.97 -2.86
C TYR A 270 -19.30 19.44 -4.17
N ASP A 271 -19.42 20.77 -4.37
CA ASP A 271 -20.04 21.35 -5.57
C ASP A 271 -19.28 20.93 -6.83
N ASN A 272 -17.93 20.89 -6.78
CA ASN A 272 -17.08 20.48 -7.89
C ASN A 272 -17.31 19.02 -8.28
N ILE A 273 -17.35 18.12 -7.30
CA ILE A 273 -17.57 16.67 -7.51
C ILE A 273 -19.02 16.44 -7.95
N LYS A 274 -20.00 17.06 -7.27
CA LYS A 274 -21.43 16.91 -7.58
C LYS A 274 -21.74 17.36 -9.00
N GLN A 275 -21.20 18.49 -9.44
CA GLN A 275 -21.40 18.98 -10.81
C GLN A 275 -20.79 18.03 -11.84
N ALA A 276 -19.60 17.47 -11.58
CA ALA A 276 -19.01 16.46 -12.46
C ALA A 276 -19.89 15.22 -12.51
N LYS A 277 -20.35 14.72 -11.36
CA LYS A 277 -21.24 13.56 -11.25
C LYS A 277 -22.52 13.76 -12.04
N ASP A 278 -23.20 14.89 -11.88
CA ASP A 278 -24.44 15.21 -12.57
C ASP A 278 -24.27 15.25 -14.11
N ILE A 279 -23.08 15.63 -14.58
CA ILE A 279 -22.75 15.59 -16.01
C ILE A 279 -22.61 14.15 -16.49
N LEU A 280 -21.87 13.26 -15.79
CA LEU A 280 -21.76 11.87 -16.16
C LEU A 280 -23.13 11.17 -16.16
N GLU A 281 -23.95 11.41 -15.14
CA GLU A 281 -25.29 10.83 -15.01
C GLU A 281 -26.23 11.22 -16.17
N LYS A 282 -26.10 12.43 -16.75
CA LYS A 282 -26.86 12.83 -17.96
C LYS A 282 -26.50 11.99 -19.19
N PHE A 283 -25.32 11.38 -19.23
CA PHE A 283 -24.91 10.43 -20.27
C PHE A 283 -25.18 8.98 -19.87
N GLY A 284 -25.93 8.72 -18.78
CA GLY A 284 -26.27 7.38 -18.29
C GLY A 284 -25.13 6.68 -17.56
N ILE A 285 -24.05 7.39 -17.19
CA ILE A 285 -22.90 6.86 -16.48
C ILE A 285 -23.06 7.12 -14.98
N ILE A 286 -23.06 6.07 -14.18
CA ILE A 286 -23.06 6.16 -12.70
C ILE A 286 -21.63 6.03 -12.20
N PRO A 287 -20.93 7.15 -11.94
CA PRO A 287 -19.53 7.08 -11.50
C PRO A 287 -19.44 6.60 -10.05
N VAL A 288 -18.49 5.73 -9.80
CA VAL A 288 -18.18 5.19 -8.47
C VAL A 288 -16.76 5.53 -8.02
N GLY A 289 -15.94 6.07 -8.93
CA GLY A 289 -14.55 6.45 -8.71
C GLY A 289 -14.31 7.95 -8.81
N PHE A 290 -13.30 8.43 -8.09
CA PHE A 290 -12.84 9.81 -8.12
C PHE A 290 -11.32 9.88 -8.06
N VAL A 291 -10.74 10.86 -8.74
CA VAL A 291 -9.31 11.21 -8.64
C VAL A 291 -9.15 12.71 -8.56
N SER A 292 -8.41 13.18 -7.58
CA SER A 292 -8.21 14.60 -7.40
C SER A 292 -7.14 15.18 -8.35
N PRO A 293 -7.29 16.43 -8.79
CA PRO A 293 -6.22 17.18 -9.43
C PRO A 293 -4.91 17.12 -8.64
N PHE A 294 -3.79 16.86 -9.35
CA PHE A 294 -2.44 16.74 -8.76
C PHE A 294 -2.29 15.63 -7.71
N GLY A 295 -3.25 14.70 -7.62
CA GLY A 295 -3.28 13.66 -6.60
C GLY A 295 -3.33 14.19 -5.15
N LEU A 296 -3.82 15.43 -4.95
CA LEU A 296 -3.89 16.09 -3.66
C LEU A 296 -5.07 15.56 -2.83
N TRP A 297 -4.82 15.30 -1.55
CA TRP A 297 -5.80 14.86 -0.60
C TRP A 297 -5.91 15.82 0.60
N ASN A 298 -7.13 15.99 1.13
CA ASN A 298 -7.39 16.57 2.45
C ASN A 298 -8.72 16.01 3.01
N GLU A 299 -8.95 16.15 4.32
CA GLU A 299 -10.14 15.60 4.99
C GLU A 299 -11.46 16.18 4.47
N ASN A 300 -11.50 17.47 4.09
CA ASN A 300 -12.69 18.11 3.53
C ASN A 300 -13.01 17.57 2.12
N LEU A 301 -11.98 17.31 1.31
CA LEU A 301 -12.15 16.63 0.03
C LEU A 301 -12.70 15.21 0.24
N GLN A 302 -12.11 14.45 1.16
CA GLN A 302 -12.54 13.07 1.44
C GLN A 302 -14.01 13.02 1.89
N ARG A 303 -14.43 13.96 2.74
CA ARG A 303 -15.82 14.08 3.14
C ARG A 303 -16.74 14.43 1.97
N ALA A 304 -16.32 15.32 1.08
CA ALA A 304 -17.09 15.65 -0.12
C ALA A 304 -17.25 14.44 -1.07
N ILE A 305 -16.20 13.62 -1.20
CA ILE A 305 -16.23 12.36 -1.95
C ILE A 305 -17.25 11.39 -1.34
N GLU A 306 -17.25 11.21 0.00
CA GLU A 306 -18.24 10.39 0.70
C GLU A 306 -19.68 10.89 0.47
N ASP A 307 -19.91 12.19 0.67
CA ASP A 307 -21.24 12.79 0.59
C ASP A 307 -21.79 12.84 -0.87
N CYS A 308 -20.91 12.70 -1.87
CA CYS A 308 -21.29 12.47 -3.28
C CYS A 308 -21.53 10.99 -3.61
N ASP A 309 -21.50 10.08 -2.64
CA ASP A 309 -21.70 8.63 -2.80
C ASP A 309 -20.68 7.96 -3.75
N ILE A 310 -19.46 8.46 -3.79
CA ILE A 310 -18.33 7.85 -4.50
C ILE A 310 -17.77 6.71 -3.65
N LYS A 311 -17.42 5.61 -4.28
CA LYS A 311 -17.02 4.37 -3.59
C LYS A 311 -15.50 4.22 -3.44
N TYR A 312 -14.73 4.72 -4.41
CA TYR A 312 -13.27 4.70 -4.32
C TYR A 312 -12.63 6.00 -4.83
N SER A 313 -11.45 6.26 -4.34
CA SER A 313 -10.61 7.36 -4.84
C SER A 313 -9.12 6.95 -4.89
N SER A 314 -8.26 7.79 -5.51
CA SER A 314 -6.88 7.39 -5.81
C SER A 314 -5.92 8.58 -5.76
N GLU A 315 -5.58 9.03 -4.54
CA GLU A 315 -4.71 10.17 -4.29
C GLU A 315 -3.36 9.74 -3.73
N PHE A 316 -2.28 9.91 -4.50
CA PHE A 316 -0.94 9.51 -4.10
C PHE A 316 -0.32 10.38 -2.99
N THR A 317 -0.89 11.54 -2.68
CA THR A 317 -0.49 12.30 -1.47
C THR A 317 -1.02 11.67 -0.18
N LEU A 318 -2.04 10.80 -0.24
CA LEU A 318 -2.50 10.00 0.89
C LEU A 318 -1.76 8.66 1.00
N GLY A 319 -1.53 7.99 -0.14
CA GLY A 319 -0.81 6.72 -0.21
C GLY A 319 -0.49 6.32 -1.64
N TYR A 320 0.60 5.61 -1.86
CA TYR A 320 1.07 5.13 -3.16
C TYR A 320 1.73 3.76 -3.00
N ASP A 321 1.79 2.99 -4.09
CA ASP A 321 2.45 1.67 -4.13
C ASP A 321 2.05 0.77 -2.96
N ASP A 322 0.75 0.61 -2.74
CA ASP A 322 0.16 -0.14 -1.62
C ASP A 322 -1.12 -0.85 -2.04
N LEU A 323 -1.58 -1.81 -1.24
CA LEU A 323 -2.90 -2.41 -1.36
C LEU A 323 -3.99 -1.39 -1.01
N PRO A 324 -5.24 -1.56 -1.50
CA PRO A 324 -6.35 -0.69 -1.16
C PRO A 324 -6.63 -0.59 0.34
N PHE A 325 -7.13 0.56 0.75
CA PHE A 325 -7.45 0.82 2.15
C PHE A 325 -8.53 1.89 2.33
N SER A 326 -9.22 1.88 3.47
CA SER A 326 -10.08 2.99 3.88
C SER A 326 -9.24 4.14 4.42
N SER A 327 -9.45 5.36 3.93
CA SER A 327 -8.85 6.56 4.52
C SER A 327 -9.37 6.78 5.95
N ILE A 328 -8.59 7.49 6.76
CA ILE A 328 -8.97 7.83 8.13
C ILE A 328 -9.20 9.33 8.20
N ILE A 329 -10.43 9.73 8.52
CA ILE A 329 -10.83 11.13 8.66
C ILE A 329 -11.53 11.33 9.99
N TYR A 330 -11.27 12.43 10.68
CA TYR A 330 -11.92 12.75 11.95
C TYR A 330 -11.96 11.57 12.93
N LYS A 331 -10.85 10.81 13.03
CA LYS A 331 -10.69 9.62 13.89
C LYS A 331 -11.67 8.46 13.59
N ARG A 332 -12.19 8.36 12.37
CA ARG A 332 -12.98 7.22 11.88
C ARG A 332 -12.49 6.73 10.51
N LYS A 333 -12.83 5.50 10.15
CA LYS A 333 -12.68 5.02 8.79
C LYS A 333 -13.69 5.71 7.87
N SER A 334 -13.23 6.12 6.69
CA SER A 334 -14.07 6.54 5.57
C SER A 334 -14.71 5.31 4.90
N ASN A 335 -15.88 5.51 4.32
CA ASN A 335 -16.54 4.50 3.49
C ASN A 335 -15.97 4.47 2.07
N VAL A 336 -15.09 5.40 1.73
CA VAL A 336 -14.44 5.47 0.42
C VAL A 336 -13.11 4.73 0.47
N MET A 337 -12.93 3.78 -0.43
CA MET A 337 -11.70 3.02 -0.59
C MET A 337 -10.64 3.86 -1.32
N GLN A 338 -9.44 3.94 -0.79
CA GLN A 338 -8.27 4.43 -1.52
C GLN A 338 -7.65 3.29 -2.32
N ILE A 339 -7.39 3.53 -3.61
CA ILE A 339 -6.65 2.63 -4.48
C ILE A 339 -5.34 3.32 -4.87
N PRO A 340 -4.23 3.04 -4.17
CA PRO A 340 -2.96 3.70 -4.44
C PRO A 340 -2.40 3.35 -5.82
N VAL A 341 -1.91 4.36 -6.54
CA VAL A 341 -1.20 4.19 -7.81
C VAL A 341 0.24 4.66 -7.67
N HIS A 342 1.11 4.26 -8.59
CA HIS A 342 2.47 4.78 -8.67
C HIS A 342 2.47 6.26 -9.04
N PRO A 343 3.12 7.14 -8.26
CA PRO A 343 2.96 8.59 -8.45
C PRO A 343 3.78 9.17 -9.62
N ILE A 344 4.64 8.38 -10.25
CA ILE A 344 5.51 8.84 -11.33
C ILE A 344 4.94 8.47 -12.69
N CYS A 345 4.39 9.45 -13.39
CA CYS A 345 3.97 9.34 -14.78
C CYS A 345 5.14 9.60 -15.77
N ILE A 346 4.95 9.31 -17.06
CA ILE A 346 5.97 9.55 -18.10
C ILE A 346 6.39 11.03 -18.12
N GLY A 347 5.45 11.95 -17.90
CA GLY A 347 5.78 13.38 -17.82
C GLY A 347 6.85 13.70 -16.78
N ARG A 348 6.81 13.07 -15.60
CA ARG A 348 7.81 13.24 -14.54
C ARG A 348 9.16 12.62 -14.91
N LEU A 349 9.17 11.50 -15.64
CA LEU A 349 10.40 10.88 -16.14
C LEU A 349 11.10 11.75 -17.19
N ILE A 350 10.35 12.31 -18.14
CA ILE A 350 10.87 13.22 -19.17
C ILE A 350 11.41 14.51 -18.54
N HIS A 351 10.69 15.09 -17.56
CA HIS A 351 11.18 16.26 -16.80
C HIS A 351 12.48 15.96 -16.04
N ALA A 352 12.68 14.72 -15.60
CA ALA A 352 13.94 14.28 -15.00
C ALA A 352 15.04 14.03 -16.04
N GLY A 353 14.75 14.21 -17.34
CA GLY A 353 15.71 14.05 -18.44
C GLY A 353 15.93 12.61 -18.88
N LEU A 354 14.95 11.73 -18.67
CA LEU A 354 15.03 10.35 -19.14
C LEU A 354 14.68 10.27 -20.63
N SER A 355 15.44 9.46 -21.38
CA SER A 355 15.07 9.06 -22.75
C SER A 355 13.92 8.05 -22.74
N LYS A 356 13.30 7.80 -23.90
CA LYS A 356 12.22 6.82 -24.09
C LYS A 356 12.60 5.44 -23.51
N ASP A 357 13.73 4.88 -23.90
CA ASP A 357 14.22 3.59 -23.41
C ASP A 357 14.43 3.57 -21.88
N LYS A 358 14.84 4.69 -21.31
CA LYS A 358 14.99 4.81 -19.87
C LYS A 358 13.65 4.89 -19.15
N CYS A 359 12.61 5.45 -19.76
CA CYS A 359 11.26 5.40 -19.24
C CYS A 359 10.74 3.95 -19.20
N ILE A 360 10.93 3.18 -20.27
CA ILE A 360 10.55 1.77 -20.32
C ILE A 360 11.29 0.98 -19.23
N LYS A 361 12.61 1.16 -19.11
CA LYS A 361 13.42 0.51 -18.06
C LYS A 361 12.99 0.90 -16.65
N TYR A 362 12.50 2.13 -16.46
CA TYR A 362 11.95 2.57 -15.17
C TYR A 362 10.69 1.77 -14.81
N TYR A 363 9.73 1.65 -15.75
CA TYR A 363 8.50 0.89 -15.49
C TYR A 363 8.76 -0.61 -15.40
N LYS A 364 9.69 -1.16 -16.19
CA LYS A 364 10.13 -2.56 -16.04
C LYS A 364 10.57 -2.86 -14.60
N ARG A 365 11.47 -2.00 -14.07
CA ARG A 365 11.93 -2.15 -12.70
C ARG A 365 10.79 -2.00 -11.67
N TYR A 366 9.90 -1.05 -11.87
CA TYR A 366 8.73 -0.86 -11.01
C TYR A 366 7.86 -2.12 -11.02
N PHE A 367 7.52 -2.65 -12.18
CA PHE A 367 6.72 -3.87 -12.31
C PHE A 367 7.42 -5.09 -11.71
N ASP A 368 8.71 -5.26 -11.93
CA ASP A 368 9.49 -6.35 -11.33
C ASP A 368 9.37 -6.33 -9.79
N LEU A 369 9.50 -5.15 -9.15
CA LEU A 369 9.40 -4.99 -7.70
C LEU A 369 7.98 -5.29 -7.19
N GLN A 370 6.97 -4.75 -7.84
CA GLN A 370 5.57 -4.95 -7.44
C GLN A 370 5.15 -6.41 -7.64
N TYR A 371 5.46 -7.00 -8.78
CA TYR A 371 5.17 -8.40 -9.07
C TYR A 371 5.84 -9.36 -8.07
N GLN A 372 7.12 -9.16 -7.75
CA GLN A 372 7.85 -9.97 -6.77
C GLN A 372 7.27 -9.85 -5.35
N ALA A 373 6.68 -8.72 -5.04
CA ALA A 373 6.06 -8.46 -3.75
C ALA A 373 4.59 -8.91 -3.68
N ASN A 374 4.00 -9.39 -4.77
CA ASN A 374 2.56 -9.62 -4.93
C ASN A 374 1.73 -8.33 -4.71
N GLU A 375 2.27 -7.19 -5.09
CA GLU A 375 1.62 -5.88 -4.99
C GLU A 375 0.97 -5.46 -6.33
N PRO A 376 -0.01 -4.53 -6.31
CA PRO A 376 -0.59 -3.99 -7.53
C PRO A 376 0.42 -3.23 -8.39
N MET A 377 0.35 -3.40 -9.71
CA MET A 377 1.11 -2.65 -10.72
C MET A 377 0.22 -1.57 -11.32
N PHE A 378 -0.19 -0.59 -10.50
CA PHE A 378 -1.06 0.50 -10.94
C PHE A 378 -0.25 1.71 -11.36
N ILE A 379 -0.46 2.16 -12.59
CA ILE A 379 0.17 3.34 -13.16
C ILE A 379 -0.89 4.31 -13.70
N TYR A 380 -0.50 5.56 -13.91
CA TYR A 380 -1.37 6.57 -14.52
C TYR A 380 -0.61 7.45 -15.49
N ASP A 381 -1.33 8.04 -16.43
CA ASP A 381 -0.82 9.14 -17.26
C ASP A 381 -1.98 9.97 -17.86
N HIS A 382 -1.64 10.95 -18.70
CA HIS A 382 -2.54 11.91 -19.30
C HIS A 382 -2.60 11.71 -20.83
N PRO A 383 -3.74 11.90 -21.49
CA PRO A 383 -3.91 11.67 -22.93
C PRO A 383 -2.86 12.37 -23.79
N ARG A 384 -2.49 13.62 -23.45
CA ARG A 384 -1.46 14.37 -24.18
C ARG A 384 -0.10 13.65 -24.17
N ARG A 385 0.28 13.01 -23.05
CA ARG A 385 1.54 12.27 -22.95
C ARG A 385 1.44 10.91 -23.65
N ILE A 386 0.29 10.27 -23.55
CA ILE A 386 0.02 9.01 -24.24
C ILE A 386 0.16 9.22 -25.75
N ALA A 387 -0.49 10.24 -26.32
CA ALA A 387 -0.40 10.56 -27.74
C ALA A 387 1.04 10.92 -28.18
N GLN A 388 1.79 11.66 -27.33
CA GLN A 388 3.18 12.05 -27.63
C GLN A 388 4.16 10.88 -27.60
N PHE A 389 3.89 9.86 -26.79
CA PHE A 389 4.79 8.74 -26.50
C PHE A 389 4.12 7.39 -26.71
N THR A 390 3.20 7.27 -27.69
CA THR A 390 2.38 6.06 -27.94
C THR A 390 3.21 4.78 -27.97
N ALA A 391 4.32 4.75 -28.73
CA ALA A 391 5.19 3.58 -28.80
C ALA A 391 5.83 3.18 -27.45
N VAL A 392 6.05 4.13 -26.54
CA VAL A 392 6.57 3.85 -25.19
C VAL A 392 5.48 3.21 -24.34
N PHE A 393 4.23 3.72 -24.44
CA PHE A 393 3.10 3.12 -23.73
C PHE A 393 2.75 1.74 -24.28
N ASP A 394 2.80 1.56 -25.58
CA ASP A 394 2.61 0.28 -26.23
C ASP A 394 3.55 -0.79 -25.65
N GLU A 395 4.84 -0.47 -25.53
CA GLU A 395 5.84 -1.36 -24.94
C GLU A 395 5.61 -1.58 -23.43
N ILE A 396 5.23 -0.54 -22.68
CA ILE A 396 4.93 -0.65 -21.23
C ILE A 396 3.71 -1.55 -20.99
N LEU A 397 2.65 -1.41 -21.78
CA LEU A 397 1.42 -2.20 -21.65
C LEU A 397 1.66 -3.65 -22.05
N THR A 398 2.36 -3.88 -23.19
CA THR A 398 2.78 -5.21 -23.61
C THR A 398 3.60 -5.90 -22.51
N MET A 399 4.59 -5.20 -21.96
CA MET A 399 5.41 -5.73 -20.88
C MET A 399 4.58 -6.09 -19.64
N ALA A 400 3.57 -5.29 -19.27
CA ALA A 400 2.71 -5.59 -18.13
C ALA A 400 1.90 -6.88 -18.36
N SER A 401 1.47 -7.16 -19.59
CA SER A 401 0.73 -8.37 -19.96
C SER A 401 1.60 -9.64 -20.03
N GLU A 402 2.90 -9.50 -20.19
CA GLU A 402 3.84 -10.63 -20.26
C GLU A 402 4.15 -11.26 -18.90
N TYR A 403 3.86 -10.59 -17.78
CA TYR A 403 4.04 -11.19 -16.46
C TYR A 403 3.06 -12.35 -16.26
N PRO A 404 3.54 -13.54 -15.89
CA PRO A 404 2.65 -14.68 -15.68
C PRO A 404 1.74 -14.44 -14.49
N SER A 405 0.47 -14.85 -14.65
CA SER A 405 -0.49 -14.78 -13.53
C SER A 405 -0.74 -13.33 -13.01
N VAL A 406 -0.84 -12.37 -13.91
CA VAL A 406 -1.28 -11.00 -13.62
C VAL A 406 -2.72 -10.82 -14.08
N TRP A 407 -3.55 -10.26 -13.20
CA TRP A 407 -4.92 -9.89 -13.54
C TRP A 407 -4.93 -8.48 -14.15
N ILE A 408 -5.20 -8.38 -15.46
CA ILE A 408 -5.37 -7.09 -16.14
C ILE A 408 -6.83 -6.68 -16.00
N THR A 409 -7.08 -5.48 -15.48
CA THR A 409 -8.43 -5.03 -15.13
C THR A 409 -8.54 -3.50 -15.06
N THR A 410 -9.74 -2.97 -14.84
CA THR A 410 -9.96 -1.56 -14.50
C THR A 410 -9.88 -1.32 -12.99
N LEU A 411 -9.66 -0.07 -12.57
CA LEU A 411 -9.73 0.29 -11.14
C LEU A 411 -11.13 0.06 -10.57
N THR A 412 -12.17 0.27 -11.37
CA THR A 412 -13.58 0.03 -10.99
C THR A 412 -13.83 -1.46 -10.72
N ALA A 413 -13.40 -2.35 -11.61
CA ALA A 413 -13.55 -3.80 -11.41
C ALA A 413 -12.68 -4.29 -10.24
N PHE A 414 -11.48 -3.72 -10.08
CA PHE A 414 -10.62 -4.03 -8.93
C PHE A 414 -11.24 -3.59 -7.60
N HIS A 415 -11.85 -2.39 -7.55
CA HIS A 415 -12.63 -1.96 -6.39
C HIS A 415 -13.73 -2.96 -6.01
N GLN A 416 -14.54 -3.37 -6.98
CA GLN A 416 -15.63 -4.34 -6.77
C GLN A 416 -15.10 -5.69 -6.25
N TRP A 417 -13.97 -6.12 -6.77
CA TRP A 417 -13.28 -7.32 -6.29
C TRP A 417 -12.82 -7.16 -4.83
N TRP A 418 -12.20 -6.03 -4.51
CA TRP A 418 -11.68 -5.80 -3.16
C TRP A 418 -12.79 -5.75 -2.11
N GLU A 419 -13.95 -5.17 -2.43
CA GLU A 419 -15.14 -5.21 -1.58
C GLU A 419 -15.63 -6.65 -1.34
N LYS A 420 -15.67 -7.48 -2.36
CA LYS A 420 -15.99 -8.92 -2.22
C LYS A 420 -14.99 -9.63 -1.31
N ARG A 421 -13.71 -9.33 -1.47
CA ARG A 421 -12.64 -9.88 -0.63
C ARG A 421 -12.80 -9.47 0.85
N LEU A 422 -13.09 -8.20 1.12
CA LEU A 422 -13.34 -7.71 2.48
C LEU A 422 -14.59 -8.35 3.10
N THR A 423 -15.62 -8.56 2.31
CA THR A 423 -16.84 -9.28 2.73
C THR A 423 -16.50 -10.73 3.11
N ALA A 424 -15.71 -11.42 2.29
CA ALA A 424 -15.27 -12.77 2.59
C ALA A 424 -14.41 -12.83 3.87
N LEU A 425 -13.48 -11.86 4.05
CA LEU A 425 -12.69 -11.75 5.28
C LEU A 425 -13.59 -11.60 6.51
N LYS A 426 -14.63 -10.76 6.44
CA LYS A 426 -15.56 -10.53 7.53
C LYS A 426 -16.39 -11.78 7.84
N ASN A 427 -16.92 -12.45 6.82
CA ASN A 427 -17.94 -13.50 6.92
C ASN A 427 -17.37 -14.93 7.03
N SER A 428 -16.06 -15.14 6.91
CA SER A 428 -15.44 -16.47 7.03
C SER A 428 -14.55 -16.58 8.25
N GLN A 429 -14.47 -17.78 8.80
CA GLN A 429 -13.56 -18.13 9.89
C GLN A 429 -12.83 -19.43 9.53
N PHE A 430 -11.66 -19.63 10.09
CA PHE A 430 -10.93 -20.86 9.93
C PHE A 430 -10.24 -21.30 11.22
N GLU A 431 -10.04 -22.61 11.33
CA GLU A 431 -9.19 -23.24 12.34
C GLU A 431 -8.22 -24.19 11.66
N ILE A 432 -6.95 -24.12 12.00
CA ILE A 432 -5.92 -25.02 11.48
C ILE A 432 -5.49 -25.96 12.60
N SER A 433 -5.60 -27.27 12.35
CA SER A 433 -5.18 -28.30 13.29
C SER A 433 -4.38 -29.35 12.53
N LYS A 434 -3.10 -29.53 12.87
CA LYS A 434 -2.16 -30.47 12.22
C LYS A 434 -2.23 -30.41 10.68
N ASN A 435 -2.96 -31.33 10.07
CA ASN A 435 -3.06 -31.51 8.61
C ASN A 435 -4.44 -31.14 8.06
N LYS A 436 -5.20 -30.31 8.75
CA LYS A 436 -6.58 -29.99 8.39
C LYS A 436 -6.85 -28.50 8.64
N ILE A 437 -7.53 -27.86 7.69
CA ILE A 437 -8.17 -26.57 7.90
C ILE A 437 -9.68 -26.77 7.88
N THR A 438 -10.35 -26.24 8.88
CA THR A 438 -11.82 -26.15 8.95
C THR A 438 -12.20 -24.73 8.62
N ILE A 439 -13.06 -24.54 7.63
CA ILE A 439 -13.54 -23.23 7.20
C ILE A 439 -15.04 -23.16 7.46
N ASN A 440 -15.46 -22.10 8.15
CA ASN A 440 -16.84 -21.73 8.35
C ASN A 440 -17.07 -20.38 7.67
N THR A 441 -18.00 -20.31 6.72
CA THR A 441 -18.35 -19.06 6.02
C THR A 441 -19.86 -18.95 5.81
N LEU A 442 -20.37 -17.72 5.86
CA LEU A 442 -21.79 -17.45 5.57
C LEU A 442 -22.10 -17.59 4.08
N GLU A 443 -21.08 -17.36 3.24
CA GLU A 443 -21.20 -17.40 1.78
C GLU A 443 -20.06 -18.22 1.18
N GLN A 444 -20.33 -18.90 0.08
CA GLN A 444 -19.30 -19.60 -0.68
C GLN A 444 -18.68 -18.65 -1.71
N HIS A 445 -17.36 -18.63 -1.77
CA HIS A 445 -16.62 -17.75 -2.67
C HIS A 445 -15.78 -18.57 -3.66
N GLU A 446 -16.21 -18.64 -4.91
CA GLU A 446 -15.55 -19.47 -5.94
C GLU A 446 -14.14 -18.99 -6.31
N GLN A 447 -13.88 -17.68 -6.21
CA GLN A 447 -12.63 -17.06 -6.65
C GLN A 447 -11.74 -16.55 -5.51
N ILE A 448 -12.19 -16.67 -4.23
CA ILE A 448 -11.47 -16.17 -3.06
C ILE A 448 -10.83 -17.34 -2.30
N PHE A 449 -9.58 -17.16 -1.88
CA PHE A 449 -8.77 -18.19 -1.27
C PHE A 449 -8.17 -17.72 0.05
N TYR A 450 -8.00 -18.66 0.99
CA TYR A 450 -6.99 -18.53 2.03
C TYR A 450 -5.64 -18.93 1.45
N HIS A 451 -4.64 -18.07 1.65
CA HIS A 451 -3.24 -18.38 1.41
C HIS A 451 -2.60 -18.79 2.72
N ILE A 452 -1.98 -19.96 2.74
CA ILE A 452 -1.39 -20.59 3.91
C ILE A 452 0.11 -20.76 3.67
N ILE A 453 0.91 -20.17 4.56
CA ILE A 453 2.37 -20.29 4.55
C ILE A 453 2.81 -21.11 5.77
N LEU A 454 3.55 -22.17 5.55
CA LEU A 454 4.11 -23.01 6.61
C LEU A 454 5.42 -22.40 7.16
N PRO A 455 5.83 -22.78 8.39
CA PRO A 455 7.09 -22.33 8.98
C PRO A 455 8.32 -22.61 8.13
N ASP A 456 8.30 -23.67 7.33
CA ASP A 456 9.37 -24.09 6.41
C ASP A 456 9.31 -23.44 5.03
N GLN A 457 8.57 -22.31 4.90
CA GLN A 457 8.45 -21.52 3.66
C GLN A 457 7.83 -22.29 2.49
N HIS A 458 6.90 -23.18 2.76
CA HIS A 458 6.02 -23.76 1.75
C HIS A 458 4.64 -23.11 1.82
N GLU A 459 3.98 -22.94 0.68
CA GLU A 459 2.68 -22.28 0.60
C GLU A 459 1.64 -23.08 -0.16
N THR A 460 0.38 -22.86 0.16
CA THR A 460 -0.78 -23.41 -0.57
C THR A 460 -1.97 -22.46 -0.53
N PHE A 461 -2.93 -22.69 -1.42
CA PHE A 461 -4.16 -21.93 -1.52
C PHE A 461 -5.38 -22.84 -1.34
N ILE A 462 -6.29 -22.48 -0.45
CA ILE A 462 -7.53 -23.20 -0.18
C ILE A 462 -8.72 -22.28 -0.44
N LYS A 463 -9.66 -22.69 -1.27
CA LYS A 463 -10.91 -21.95 -1.55
C LYS A 463 -11.69 -21.70 -0.26
N ILE A 464 -12.26 -20.49 -0.13
CA ILE A 464 -13.14 -20.16 0.99
C ILE A 464 -14.52 -20.75 0.74
N LYS A 465 -14.73 -21.94 1.25
CA LYS A 465 -16.00 -22.66 1.28
C LYS A 465 -16.14 -23.49 2.55
N ASN A 466 -17.38 -23.64 3.03
CA ASN A 466 -17.65 -24.44 4.22
C ASN A 466 -17.09 -25.85 4.13
N GLY A 467 -16.55 -26.33 5.23
CA GLY A 467 -16.13 -27.72 5.38
C GLY A 467 -14.70 -27.91 5.87
N HIS A 468 -14.30 -29.15 5.83
CA HIS A 468 -13.00 -29.60 6.26
C HIS A 468 -12.11 -29.89 5.05
N HIS A 469 -10.99 -29.21 4.96
CA HIS A 469 -10.03 -29.38 3.89
C HIS A 469 -8.76 -30.02 4.45
N ARG A 470 -8.35 -31.16 3.88
CA ARG A 470 -7.13 -31.83 4.28
C ARG A 470 -5.92 -31.12 3.68
N LEU A 471 -4.99 -30.72 4.53
CA LEU A 471 -3.73 -30.10 4.14
C LEU A 471 -2.69 -31.21 3.86
N ARG A 472 -2.61 -31.67 2.60
CA ARG A 472 -1.62 -32.67 2.18
C ARG A 472 -0.33 -31.97 1.79
N ARG A 473 0.83 -32.51 2.21
CA ARG A 473 2.16 -31.97 1.87
C ARG A 473 2.35 -31.78 0.36
N SER A 474 1.77 -32.63 -0.47
CA SER A 474 1.80 -32.54 -1.93
C SER A 474 1.10 -31.30 -2.52
N LEU A 475 0.27 -30.60 -1.73
CA LEU A 475 -0.38 -29.35 -2.15
C LEU A 475 0.49 -28.12 -1.95
N TYR A 476 1.57 -28.24 -1.16
CA TYR A 476 2.44 -27.13 -0.82
C TYR A 476 3.59 -27.00 -1.83
N LYS A 477 3.87 -25.78 -2.21
CA LYS A 477 5.01 -25.41 -3.09
C LYS A 477 5.99 -24.55 -2.31
N PRO A 478 7.30 -24.68 -2.56
CA PRO A 478 8.26 -23.76 -1.95
C PRO A 478 8.03 -22.33 -2.45
N ILE A 479 8.09 -21.37 -1.55
CA ILE A 479 8.05 -19.94 -1.90
C ILE A 479 9.37 -19.61 -2.61
N LYS A 480 9.28 -18.99 -3.77
CA LYS A 480 10.47 -18.51 -4.48
C LYS A 480 11.16 -17.42 -3.66
N GLU A 481 12.41 -17.66 -3.31
CA GLU A 481 13.24 -16.62 -2.69
C GLU A 481 13.60 -15.55 -3.74
N THR A 482 13.22 -14.32 -3.48
CA THR A 482 13.69 -13.15 -4.20
C THR A 482 14.72 -12.44 -3.34
N LYS A 483 16.00 -12.48 -3.74
CA LYS A 483 17.04 -11.72 -3.05
C LYS A 483 17.09 -10.30 -3.64
N MET A 484 17.01 -9.32 -2.76
CA MET A 484 17.22 -7.94 -3.14
C MET A 484 18.71 -7.72 -3.50
N ASN A 485 18.96 -6.92 -4.53
CA ASN A 485 20.32 -6.62 -4.96
C ASN A 485 20.91 -5.52 -4.06
N ASP A 486 22.07 -5.79 -3.42
CA ASP A 486 22.77 -4.82 -2.56
C ASP A 486 23.03 -3.48 -3.27
N LYS A 487 23.29 -3.52 -4.59
CA LYS A 487 23.43 -2.31 -5.42
C LYS A 487 22.19 -1.43 -5.41
N GLU A 488 21.00 -1.96 -5.18
CA GLU A 488 19.77 -1.16 -5.07
C GLU A 488 19.68 -0.44 -3.74
N ILE A 489 20.10 -1.08 -2.66
CA ILE A 489 20.18 -0.46 -1.34
C ILE A 489 21.15 0.72 -1.36
N ASP A 490 22.36 0.53 -1.92
CA ASP A 490 23.36 1.59 -2.07
C ASP A 490 22.86 2.78 -2.90
N ARG A 491 22.14 2.52 -3.96
CA ARG A 491 21.56 3.56 -4.81
C ARG A 491 20.45 4.33 -4.13
N TYR A 492 19.69 3.68 -3.25
CA TYR A 492 18.67 4.36 -2.44
C TYR A 492 19.31 5.34 -1.44
N HIS A 493 20.51 5.05 -0.94
CA HIS A 493 21.28 6.00 -0.14
C HIS A 493 21.52 7.32 -0.87
N ILE A 494 21.88 7.28 -2.15
CA ILE A 494 22.10 8.48 -2.97
C ILE A 494 20.81 9.29 -3.08
N GLN A 495 19.66 8.65 -3.28
CA GLN A 495 18.34 9.28 -3.33
C GLN A 495 18.00 10.00 -2.02
N LYS A 496 18.43 9.47 -0.86
CA LYS A 496 18.18 10.06 0.46
C LYS A 496 19.26 11.04 0.92
N SER A 497 20.25 11.32 0.08
CA SER A 497 21.33 12.26 0.39
C SER A 497 20.82 13.68 0.65
N ASN A 498 21.58 14.46 1.44
CA ASN A 498 21.25 15.86 1.74
C ASN A 498 21.13 16.72 0.48
N ARG A 499 21.92 16.41 -0.57
CA ARG A 499 21.85 17.09 -1.86
C ARG A 499 20.46 16.92 -2.51
N VAL A 500 19.96 15.68 -2.57
CA VAL A 500 18.63 15.40 -3.15
C VAL A 500 17.53 16.02 -2.30
N ARG A 501 17.65 15.98 -0.99
CA ARG A 501 16.71 16.65 -0.05
C ARG A 501 16.63 18.16 -0.29
N LEU A 502 17.75 18.82 -0.47
CA LEU A 502 17.80 20.26 -0.80
C LEU A 502 17.15 20.54 -2.16
N GLN A 503 17.40 19.69 -3.16
CA GLN A 503 16.78 19.82 -4.48
C GLN A 503 15.25 19.66 -4.40
N MET A 504 14.73 18.71 -3.62
CA MET A 504 13.28 18.54 -3.43
C MET A 504 12.64 19.75 -2.75
N LYS A 505 13.30 20.32 -1.72
CA LYS A 505 12.83 21.55 -1.07
C LYS A 505 12.81 22.75 -2.02
N LEU A 506 13.79 22.85 -2.91
CA LEU A 506 13.82 23.91 -3.93
C LEU A 506 12.64 23.78 -4.89
N TYR A 507 12.38 22.56 -5.40
CA TYR A 507 11.22 22.32 -6.26
C TYR A 507 9.90 22.63 -5.55
N GLU A 508 9.75 22.22 -4.29
CA GLU A 508 8.56 22.56 -3.49
C GLU A 508 8.37 24.07 -3.31
N SER A 509 9.46 24.83 -3.17
CA SER A 509 9.41 26.30 -3.09
C SER A 509 9.01 26.93 -4.42
N ILE A 510 9.51 26.40 -5.53
CA ILE A 510 9.14 26.82 -6.89
C ILE A 510 7.65 26.57 -7.13
N ASP A 511 7.13 25.38 -6.79
CA ASP A 511 5.71 25.07 -6.94
C ASP A 511 4.81 26.01 -6.13
N LYS A 512 5.24 26.38 -4.91
CA LYS A 512 4.51 27.38 -4.09
C LYS A 512 4.46 28.75 -4.75
N ILE A 513 5.56 29.17 -5.38
CA ILE A 513 5.63 30.44 -6.11
C ILE A 513 4.70 30.39 -7.34
N TRP A 514 4.75 29.34 -8.12
CA TRP A 514 3.86 29.14 -9.27
C TRP A 514 2.38 29.12 -8.85
N GLY A 515 2.04 28.39 -7.79
CA GLY A 515 0.67 28.37 -7.27
C GLY A 515 0.19 29.71 -6.69
N ILE A 516 1.10 30.65 -6.34
CA ILE A 516 0.76 32.04 -6.00
C ILE A 516 0.54 32.87 -7.25
N LEU A 517 1.36 32.67 -8.27
CA LEU A 517 1.23 33.40 -9.56
C LEU A 517 -0.06 33.01 -10.29
N GLU A 518 -0.43 31.73 -10.32
CA GLU A 518 -1.70 31.26 -10.91
C GLU A 518 -2.95 31.72 -10.14
N LYS A 519 -2.82 32.18 -8.89
CA LYS A 519 -3.93 32.79 -8.13
C LYS A 519 -4.16 34.26 -8.47
N ASN A 520 -3.19 34.90 -9.10
CA ASN A 520 -3.22 36.31 -9.45
C ASN A 520 -3.47 36.55 -10.96
N ILE A 521 -3.64 35.47 -11.72
CA ILE A 521 -4.13 35.45 -13.10
C ILE A 521 -5.53 34.80 -13.09
#